data_93f8b6ddcca349360002e232e92f7d17
#
_entry.id   93f8b6ddcca349360002e232e92f7d17
#
_cell.length_a   1.000
_cell.length_b   1.000
_cell.length_c   1.000
_cell.angle_alpha   90.00
_cell.angle_beta   90.00
_cell.angle_gamma   90.00
#
_symmetry.space_group_name_H-M   'P 1'
#
loop_
_entity.id
_entity.type
_entity.pdbx_description
1 polymer ?
#
loop_
_entity_poly.entity_id
_entity_poly.type
_entity_poly.pdbx_seq_one_letter_code
_entity_poly.pdbx_strand_id
1 'polypeptide(L)'
;FTAHDSRFTVIKGAPLADGWIGKTWALQQLFAASNEEVLVSIDADVRLSNEAIAKAVSTLRIARLDFVSPYPRQIAQSFGERLIQPLLQWSWLTTVPLRYAEGSRQKTMAVANGQFFVVRRSALTSIGGYETVKHAVIDDVFLARALMERGSSGTVINGSDIAETRMYASWNEIEAGYGKSLHKAFGSIFGAVFVIAFL
;
A
#
# COMPACT_ATOMS: atom_id res chain seq x y z
N PHE A 1 -16.00 -14.86 -9.59
CA PHE A 1 -15.00 -15.95 -9.34
C PHE A 1 -15.78 -17.25 -9.18
N THR A 2 -15.58 -18.20 -10.09
CA THR A 2 -16.10 -19.54 -9.92
C THR A 2 -15.10 -20.34 -9.10
N ALA A 3 -15.58 -21.02 -8.05
CA ALA A 3 -14.77 -21.80 -7.10
C ALA A 3 -14.01 -23.00 -7.72
N HIS A 4 -14.02 -23.16 -9.03
CA HIS A 4 -13.44 -24.30 -9.76
C HIS A 4 -12.21 -23.95 -10.63
N ASP A 5 -11.73 -22.69 -10.63
CA ASP A 5 -10.52 -22.34 -11.36
C ASP A 5 -9.30 -22.71 -10.51
N SER A 6 -8.48 -23.67 -10.98
CA SER A 6 -7.29 -24.16 -10.28
C SER A 6 -6.20 -23.10 -10.02
N ARG A 7 -6.35 -21.91 -10.64
CA ARG A 7 -5.47 -20.76 -10.39
C ARG A 7 -5.81 -20.03 -9.09
N PHE A 8 -6.97 -20.31 -8.49
CA PHE A 8 -7.43 -19.67 -7.26
C PHE A 8 -7.42 -20.66 -6.11
N THR A 9 -6.81 -20.26 -5.01
CA THR A 9 -6.85 -21.00 -3.75
C THR A 9 -7.51 -20.13 -2.69
N VAL A 10 -8.61 -20.61 -2.13
CA VAL A 10 -9.27 -19.93 -1.01
C VAL A 10 -8.70 -20.48 0.30
N ILE A 11 -8.09 -19.62 1.09
CA ILE A 11 -7.54 -19.96 2.39
C ILE A 11 -8.51 -19.46 3.47
N LYS A 12 -9.02 -20.37 4.28
CA LYS A 12 -9.79 -20.00 5.46
C LYS A 12 -8.82 -19.47 6.51
N GLY A 13 -8.88 -18.18 6.80
CA GLY A 13 -8.02 -17.56 7.79
C GLY A 13 -8.24 -18.13 9.19
N ALA A 14 -7.15 -18.26 9.96
CA ALA A 14 -7.20 -18.55 11.37
C ALA A 14 -7.79 -17.34 12.14
N PRO A 15 -8.34 -17.56 13.35
CA PRO A 15 -8.79 -16.47 14.22
C PRO A 15 -7.71 -15.39 14.38
N LEU A 16 -8.15 -14.13 14.56
CA LEU A 16 -7.24 -13.02 14.73
C LEU A 16 -6.34 -13.26 15.94
N ALA A 17 -5.03 -13.25 15.70
CA ALA A 17 -4.04 -13.43 16.77
C ALA A 17 -3.89 -12.14 17.60
N ASP A 18 -3.52 -12.31 18.86
CA ASP A 18 -3.34 -11.19 19.78
C ASP A 18 -2.30 -10.20 19.25
N GLY A 19 -2.66 -8.93 19.29
CA GLY A 19 -1.80 -7.85 18.85
C GLY A 19 -1.72 -7.67 17.33
N TRP A 20 -2.50 -8.36 16.51
CA TRP A 20 -2.58 -8.17 15.08
C TRP A 20 -3.79 -7.34 14.67
N ILE A 21 -3.67 -6.65 13.54
CA ILE A 21 -4.79 -6.06 12.83
C ILE A 21 -5.25 -7.04 11.75
N GLY A 22 -6.55 -7.09 11.48
CA GLY A 22 -7.13 -8.08 10.57
C GLY A 22 -6.47 -8.14 9.20
N LYS A 23 -6.15 -6.99 8.57
CA LYS A 23 -5.48 -6.94 7.26
C LYS A 23 -4.08 -7.55 7.32
N THR A 24 -3.24 -7.10 8.25
CA THR A 24 -1.85 -7.58 8.37
C THR A 24 -1.80 -9.05 8.77
N TRP A 25 -2.75 -9.53 9.59
CA TRP A 25 -2.89 -10.95 9.92
C TRP A 25 -3.25 -11.79 8.69
N ALA A 26 -4.19 -11.35 7.88
CA ALA A 26 -4.55 -12.03 6.63
C ALA A 26 -3.36 -12.10 5.66
N LEU A 27 -2.64 -10.98 5.48
CA LEU A 27 -1.44 -10.92 4.64
C LEU A 27 -0.32 -11.84 5.13
N GLN A 28 -0.12 -11.94 6.45
CA GLN A 28 0.86 -12.86 7.04
C GLN A 28 0.53 -14.33 6.76
N GLN A 29 -0.75 -14.69 6.84
CA GLN A 29 -1.19 -16.07 6.55
C GLN A 29 -1.01 -16.40 5.05
N LEU A 30 -1.35 -15.46 4.17
CA LEU A 30 -1.14 -15.62 2.73
C LEU A 30 0.35 -15.72 2.37
N PHE A 31 1.20 -14.90 3.02
CA PHE A 31 2.66 -14.97 2.87
C PHE A 31 3.20 -16.35 3.30
N ALA A 32 2.74 -16.88 4.42
CA ALA A 32 3.16 -18.19 4.91
C ALA A 32 2.68 -19.34 4.01
N ALA A 33 1.51 -19.20 3.39
CA ALA A 33 0.91 -20.21 2.52
C ALA A 33 1.42 -20.20 1.08
N SER A 34 2.16 -19.17 0.65
CA SER A 34 2.71 -19.07 -0.71
C SER A 34 4.22 -19.31 -0.72
N ASN A 35 4.79 -19.69 -1.86
CA ASN A 35 6.23 -19.86 -2.06
C ASN A 35 6.76 -19.09 -3.27
N GLU A 36 5.95 -18.22 -3.85
CA GLU A 36 6.29 -17.49 -5.07
C GLU A 36 7.40 -16.46 -4.84
N GLU A 37 8.21 -16.21 -5.87
CA GLU A 37 9.32 -15.23 -5.85
C GLU A 37 8.83 -13.80 -5.60
N VAL A 38 7.70 -13.47 -6.22
CA VAL A 38 7.09 -12.13 -6.15
C VAL A 38 5.68 -12.26 -5.60
N LEU A 39 5.39 -11.48 -4.59
CA LEU A 39 4.07 -11.41 -3.96
C LEU A 39 3.36 -10.14 -4.40
N VAL A 40 2.09 -10.26 -4.67
CA VAL A 40 1.21 -9.15 -5.05
C VAL A 40 0.04 -9.11 -4.10
N SER A 41 -0.08 -8.05 -3.34
CA SER A 41 -1.26 -7.78 -2.50
C SER A 41 -2.12 -6.69 -3.13
N ILE A 42 -3.44 -6.88 -3.07
CA ILE A 42 -4.43 -6.01 -3.67
C ILE A 42 -5.57 -5.84 -2.68
N ASP A 43 -6.00 -4.61 -2.43
CA ASP A 43 -7.19 -4.34 -1.65
C ASP A 43 -8.45 -4.77 -2.43
N ALA A 44 -9.50 -5.18 -1.71
CA ALA A 44 -10.69 -5.80 -2.31
C ALA A 44 -11.52 -4.85 -3.20
N ASP A 45 -11.32 -3.54 -3.07
CA ASP A 45 -11.97 -2.49 -3.85
C ASP A 45 -11.20 -2.06 -5.10
N VAL A 46 -10.01 -2.64 -5.34
CA VAL A 46 -9.19 -2.36 -6.51
C VAL A 46 -9.60 -3.22 -7.70
N ARG A 47 -9.76 -2.59 -8.85
CA ARG A 47 -10.00 -3.25 -10.13
C ARG A 47 -8.75 -3.15 -10.98
N LEU A 48 -8.28 -4.30 -11.44
CA LEU A 48 -7.09 -4.41 -12.27
C LEU A 48 -7.44 -4.59 -13.75
N SER A 49 -6.63 -4.01 -14.64
CA SER A 49 -6.63 -4.42 -16.04
C SER A 49 -6.03 -5.82 -16.20
N ASN A 50 -6.27 -6.47 -17.32
CA ASN A 50 -5.74 -7.82 -17.60
C ASN A 50 -4.21 -7.90 -17.55
N GLU A 51 -3.52 -6.79 -17.78
CA GLU A 51 -2.05 -6.72 -17.83
C GLU A 51 -1.43 -6.15 -16.55
N ALA A 52 -2.23 -5.75 -15.57
CA ALA A 52 -1.77 -4.99 -14.42
C ALA A 52 -0.66 -5.68 -13.64
N ILE A 53 -0.86 -6.95 -13.29
CA ILE A 53 0.13 -7.74 -12.53
C ILE A 53 1.41 -7.91 -13.35
N ALA A 54 1.27 -8.27 -14.63
CA ALA A 54 2.43 -8.47 -15.51
C ALA A 54 3.26 -7.19 -15.65
N LYS A 55 2.61 -6.04 -15.86
CA LYS A 55 3.27 -4.73 -15.96
C LYS A 55 3.96 -4.33 -14.65
N ALA A 56 3.29 -4.51 -13.51
CA ALA A 56 3.86 -4.17 -12.21
C ALA A 56 5.09 -5.03 -11.87
N VAL A 57 5.01 -6.36 -12.11
CA VAL A 57 6.14 -7.29 -11.89
C VAL A 57 7.27 -7.00 -12.88
N SER A 58 6.96 -6.68 -14.15
CA SER A 58 7.97 -6.29 -15.14
C SER A 58 8.70 -5.01 -14.71
N THR A 59 7.98 -4.01 -14.22
CA THR A 59 8.57 -2.76 -13.72
C THR A 59 9.51 -3.03 -12.54
N LEU A 60 9.08 -3.84 -11.56
CA LEU A 60 9.91 -4.26 -10.42
C LEU A 60 11.22 -4.92 -10.89
N ARG A 61 11.14 -5.80 -11.90
CA ARG A 61 12.30 -6.52 -12.44
C ARG A 61 13.25 -5.62 -13.24
N ILE A 62 12.71 -4.82 -14.16
CA ILE A 62 13.50 -3.92 -15.03
C ILE A 62 14.21 -2.85 -14.19
N ALA A 63 13.52 -2.25 -13.24
CA ALA A 63 14.09 -1.26 -12.36
C ALA A 63 14.98 -1.85 -11.25
N ARG A 64 15.05 -3.18 -11.14
CA ARG A 64 15.81 -3.92 -10.13
C ARG A 64 15.42 -3.53 -8.70
N LEU A 65 14.13 -3.27 -8.49
CA LEU A 65 13.59 -2.91 -7.20
C LEU A 65 13.16 -4.16 -6.41
N ASP A 66 13.09 -4.00 -5.10
CA ASP A 66 12.60 -5.04 -4.18
C ASP A 66 11.10 -4.95 -3.95
N PHE A 67 10.55 -3.73 -4.04
CA PHE A 67 9.11 -3.52 -4.04
C PHE A 67 8.71 -2.36 -4.95
N VAL A 68 7.49 -2.40 -5.46
CA VAL A 68 6.81 -1.29 -6.13
C VAL A 68 5.37 -1.23 -5.67
N SER A 69 4.85 -0.03 -5.56
CA SER A 69 3.46 0.24 -5.19
C SER A 69 2.78 1.04 -6.30
N PRO A 70 2.13 0.37 -7.27
CA PRO A 70 1.37 1.08 -8.29
C PRO A 70 0.18 1.81 -7.66
N TYR A 71 0.14 3.13 -7.79
CA TYR A 71 -0.94 3.95 -7.28
C TYR A 71 -2.13 3.90 -8.26
N PRO A 72 -3.26 3.28 -7.88
CA PRO A 72 -4.42 3.16 -8.76
C PRO A 72 -5.06 4.52 -9.06
N ARG A 73 -5.74 4.61 -10.18
CA ARG A 73 -6.61 5.75 -10.46
C ARG A 73 -7.72 5.81 -9.42
N GLN A 74 -7.78 6.93 -8.70
CA GLN A 74 -8.84 7.17 -7.72
C GLN A 74 -10.08 7.69 -8.43
N ILE A 75 -11.16 6.92 -8.42
CA ILE A 75 -12.45 7.33 -8.98
C ILE A 75 -13.13 8.24 -7.96
N ALA A 76 -13.34 9.51 -8.33
CA ALA A 76 -13.99 10.51 -7.52
C ALA A 76 -15.24 11.01 -8.26
N GLN A 77 -16.43 10.73 -7.75
CA GLN A 77 -17.70 11.11 -8.36
C GLN A 77 -18.35 12.32 -7.69
N SER A 78 -18.43 12.33 -6.37
CA SER A 78 -18.98 13.45 -5.60
C SER A 78 -17.99 14.62 -5.49
N PHE A 79 -18.50 15.78 -5.14
CA PHE A 79 -17.67 16.96 -4.89
C PHE A 79 -16.65 16.75 -3.77
N GLY A 80 -17.05 16.10 -2.66
CA GLY A 80 -16.15 15.80 -1.55
C GLY A 80 -15.03 14.85 -1.94
N GLU A 81 -15.33 13.80 -2.72
CA GLU A 81 -14.32 12.89 -3.25
C GLU A 81 -13.29 13.64 -4.11
N ARG A 82 -13.75 14.50 -5.04
CA ARG A 82 -12.88 15.28 -5.92
C ARG A 82 -12.00 16.29 -5.18
N LEU A 83 -12.49 16.79 -4.05
CA LEU A 83 -11.75 17.75 -3.22
C LEU A 83 -10.66 17.07 -2.39
N ILE A 84 -10.98 15.94 -1.76
CA ILE A 84 -10.11 15.35 -0.73
C ILE A 84 -9.16 14.29 -1.29
N GLN A 85 -9.62 13.40 -2.19
CA GLN A 85 -8.80 12.29 -2.66
C GLN A 85 -7.48 12.70 -3.34
N PRO A 86 -7.41 13.76 -4.16
CA PRO A 86 -6.15 14.16 -4.76
C PRO A 86 -5.10 14.66 -3.76
N LEU A 87 -5.51 15.10 -2.57
CA LEU A 87 -4.61 15.69 -1.58
C LEU A 87 -3.54 14.72 -1.09
N LEU A 88 -3.88 13.43 -0.96
CA LEU A 88 -2.90 12.42 -0.55
C LEU A 88 -1.78 12.28 -1.59
N GLN A 89 -2.14 12.13 -2.86
CA GLN A 89 -1.15 12.03 -3.94
C GLN A 89 -0.34 13.33 -4.08
N TRP A 90 -1.00 14.46 -3.99
CA TRP A 90 -0.37 15.77 -4.04
C TRP A 90 0.64 15.94 -2.89
N SER A 91 0.31 15.50 -1.67
CA SER A 91 1.22 15.58 -0.52
C SER A 91 2.52 14.82 -0.75
N TRP A 92 2.47 13.63 -1.36
CA TRP A 92 3.69 12.87 -1.68
C TRP A 92 4.52 13.56 -2.76
N LEU A 93 3.88 14.02 -3.84
CA LEU A 93 4.57 14.65 -4.95
C LEU A 93 5.26 15.96 -4.55
N THR A 94 4.73 16.66 -3.56
CA THR A 94 5.28 17.94 -3.09
C THR A 94 6.32 17.81 -1.99
N THR A 95 6.23 16.75 -1.17
CA THR A 95 7.08 16.59 0.02
C THR A 95 8.19 15.58 -0.13
N VAL A 96 8.04 14.59 -1.04
CA VAL A 96 9.03 13.52 -1.22
C VAL A 96 9.64 13.58 -2.62
N PRO A 97 10.95 13.80 -2.75
CA PRO A 97 11.64 13.69 -4.03
C PRO A 97 11.73 12.22 -4.46
N LEU A 98 10.69 11.70 -5.11
CA LEU A 98 10.49 10.27 -5.40
C LEU A 98 11.67 9.62 -6.10
N ARG A 99 12.33 10.30 -7.06
CA ARG A 99 13.51 9.77 -7.75
C ARG A 99 14.71 9.55 -6.82
N TYR A 100 14.85 10.43 -5.83
CA TYR A 100 15.88 10.27 -4.80
C TYR A 100 15.48 9.18 -3.80
N ALA A 101 14.18 9.09 -3.49
CA ALA A 101 13.62 8.10 -2.60
C ALA A 101 13.84 6.66 -3.09
N GLU A 102 13.76 6.41 -4.41
CA GLU A 102 13.96 5.08 -5.02
C GLU A 102 15.30 4.43 -4.65
N GLY A 103 16.38 5.22 -4.64
CA GLY A 103 17.74 4.77 -4.27
C GLY A 103 18.11 5.01 -2.82
N SER A 104 17.23 5.67 -2.05
CA SER A 104 17.50 6.04 -0.66
C SER A 104 17.14 4.91 0.29
N ARG A 105 18.01 4.67 1.26
CA ARG A 105 17.71 3.80 2.41
C ARG A 105 17.08 4.56 3.58
N GLN A 106 16.71 5.83 3.35
CA GLN A 106 16.14 6.66 4.40
C GLN A 106 14.65 6.39 4.55
N LYS A 107 14.26 5.86 5.69
CA LYS A 107 12.86 5.54 6.04
C LYS A 107 11.90 6.73 5.95
N THR A 108 12.40 7.95 6.10
CA THR A 108 11.62 9.18 5.94
C THR A 108 11.16 9.43 4.51
N MET A 109 11.82 8.79 3.54
CA MET A 109 11.50 8.88 2.10
C MET A 109 10.58 7.74 1.65
N ALA A 110 10.19 6.83 2.53
CA ALA A 110 9.31 5.72 2.18
C ALA A 110 7.90 6.23 1.84
N VAL A 111 7.48 5.95 0.62
CA VAL A 111 6.12 6.19 0.13
C VAL A 111 5.59 4.87 -0.43
N ALA A 112 4.40 4.51 -0.03
CA ALA A 112 3.69 3.34 -0.55
C ALA A 112 2.19 3.55 -0.47
N ASN A 113 1.45 2.79 -1.27
CA ASN A 113 0.01 2.68 -1.22
C ASN A 113 -0.38 1.20 -1.15
N GLY A 114 -1.05 0.80 -0.09
CA GLY A 114 -1.42 -0.60 0.16
C GLY A 114 -2.50 -1.15 -0.74
N GLN A 115 -3.11 -0.33 -1.58
CA GLN A 115 -4.17 -0.76 -2.51
C GLN A 115 -3.64 -1.72 -3.59
N PHE A 116 -2.40 -1.52 -4.03
CA PHE A 116 -1.70 -2.42 -4.92
C PHE A 116 -0.21 -2.41 -4.58
N PHE A 117 0.29 -3.50 -4.02
CA PHE A 117 1.66 -3.60 -3.55
C PHE A 117 2.32 -4.87 -4.08
N VAL A 118 3.49 -4.73 -4.68
CA VAL A 118 4.29 -5.80 -5.28
C VAL A 118 5.63 -5.86 -4.59
N VAL A 119 6.02 -7.02 -4.06
CA VAL A 119 7.24 -7.17 -3.28
C VAL A 119 7.94 -8.51 -3.57
N ARG A 120 9.27 -8.50 -3.60
CA ARG A 120 10.05 -9.73 -3.65
C ARG A 120 9.91 -10.47 -2.32
N ARG A 121 9.70 -11.77 -2.40
CA ARG A 121 9.66 -12.62 -1.21
C ARG A 121 10.89 -12.48 -0.35
N SER A 122 12.08 -12.45 -0.95
CA SER A 122 13.35 -12.30 -0.24
C SER A 122 13.39 -11.04 0.63
N ALA A 123 12.92 -9.92 0.09
CA ALA A 123 12.84 -8.66 0.81
C ALA A 123 11.86 -8.75 1.99
N LEU A 124 10.67 -9.30 1.76
CA LEU A 124 9.66 -9.48 2.82
C LEU A 124 10.14 -10.44 3.90
N THR A 125 10.83 -11.54 3.52
CA THR A 125 11.43 -12.47 4.47
C THR A 125 12.51 -11.81 5.34
N SER A 126 13.29 -10.89 4.78
CA SER A 126 14.37 -10.19 5.51
C SER A 126 13.88 -9.36 6.70
N ILE A 127 12.61 -8.98 6.69
CA ILE A 127 11.96 -8.23 7.78
C ILE A 127 11.06 -9.11 8.67
N GLY A 128 10.99 -10.43 8.42
CA GLY A 128 10.11 -11.35 9.16
C GLY A 128 8.65 -11.35 8.69
N GLY A 129 8.41 -10.96 7.42
CA GLY A 129 7.06 -10.88 6.87
C GLY A 129 6.29 -9.67 7.37
N TYR A 130 5.00 -9.83 7.57
CA TYR A 130 4.11 -8.75 8.06
C TYR A 130 4.13 -8.60 9.59
N GLU A 131 4.86 -9.44 10.32
CA GLU A 131 4.95 -9.34 11.79
C GLU A 131 5.50 -7.99 12.25
N THR A 132 6.47 -7.44 11.53
CA THR A 132 7.07 -6.13 11.80
C THR A 132 6.03 -5.01 11.80
N VAL A 133 4.93 -5.17 11.06
CA VAL A 133 3.89 -4.15 10.89
C VAL A 133 2.53 -4.59 11.45
N LYS A 134 2.50 -5.62 12.28
CA LYS A 134 1.26 -6.25 12.78
C LYS A 134 0.27 -5.29 13.44
N HIS A 135 0.75 -4.21 14.05
CA HIS A 135 -0.08 -3.19 14.71
C HIS A 135 -0.35 -1.96 13.83
N ALA A 136 0.23 -1.91 12.62
CA ALA A 136 0.20 -0.69 11.81
C ALA A 136 -1.15 -0.54 11.10
N VAL A 137 -1.81 0.59 11.32
CA VAL A 137 -3.04 0.96 10.58
C VAL A 137 -2.71 1.45 9.17
N ILE A 138 -1.54 2.06 8.99
CA ILE A 138 -0.96 2.46 7.71
C ILE A 138 0.13 1.43 7.41
N ASP A 139 -0.30 0.19 7.18
CA ASP A 139 0.57 -0.97 7.04
C ASP A 139 1.55 -0.83 5.86
N ASP A 140 1.13 -0.22 4.78
CA ASP A 140 1.89 -0.02 3.54
C ASP A 140 3.13 0.87 3.72
N VAL A 141 2.97 2.05 4.31
CA VAL A 141 4.09 2.97 4.56
C VAL A 141 5.05 2.39 5.59
N PHE A 142 4.52 1.76 6.66
CA PHE A 142 5.37 1.11 7.66
C PHE A 142 6.10 -0.11 7.09
N LEU A 143 5.47 -0.88 6.21
CA LEU A 143 6.09 -1.99 5.50
C LEU A 143 7.23 -1.49 4.60
N ALA A 144 6.98 -0.46 3.79
CA ALA A 144 8.00 0.15 2.95
C ALA A 144 9.20 0.67 3.77
N ARG A 145 8.94 1.31 4.92
CA ARG A 145 9.98 1.76 5.85
C ARG A 145 10.82 0.60 6.38
N ALA A 146 10.18 -0.47 6.84
CA ALA A 146 10.87 -1.65 7.35
C ALA A 146 11.75 -2.32 6.27
N LEU A 147 11.24 -2.41 5.04
CA LEU A 147 11.99 -2.92 3.90
C LEU A 147 13.23 -2.05 3.60
N MET A 148 13.06 -0.73 3.53
CA MET A 148 14.16 0.21 3.26
C MET A 148 15.20 0.22 4.38
N GLU A 149 14.80 0.09 5.64
CA GLU A 149 15.73 -0.04 6.78
C GLU A 149 16.62 -1.28 6.67
N ARG A 150 16.15 -2.34 6.03
CA ARG A 150 16.92 -3.56 5.77
C ARG A 150 17.70 -3.52 4.44
N GLY A 151 17.71 -2.37 3.79
CA GLY A 151 18.48 -2.13 2.57
C GLY A 151 17.74 -2.47 1.28
N SER A 152 16.45 -2.79 1.34
CA SER A 152 15.60 -2.95 0.16
C SER A 152 15.37 -1.60 -0.53
N SER A 153 15.21 -1.65 -1.83
CA SER A 153 14.88 -0.49 -2.68
C SER A 153 13.47 -0.60 -3.23
N GLY A 154 12.76 0.51 -3.31
CA GLY A 154 11.42 0.52 -3.87
C GLY A 154 10.74 1.88 -3.82
N THR A 155 9.62 1.99 -4.50
CA THR A 155 8.90 3.27 -4.64
C THR A 155 7.45 3.09 -5.03
N VAL A 156 6.69 4.17 -4.90
CA VAL A 156 5.39 4.31 -5.53
C VAL A 156 5.55 4.63 -7.03
N ILE A 157 4.74 4.01 -7.87
CA ILE A 157 4.73 4.26 -9.31
C ILE A 157 3.30 4.62 -9.77
N ASN A 158 3.19 5.29 -10.92
CA ASN A 158 1.88 5.56 -11.51
C ASN A 158 1.24 4.24 -11.99
N GLY A 159 0.11 3.88 -11.39
CA GLY A 159 -0.68 2.71 -11.72
C GLY A 159 -2.04 3.04 -12.35
N SER A 160 -2.30 4.31 -12.70
CA SER A 160 -3.63 4.78 -13.13
C SER A 160 -4.13 4.14 -14.42
N ASP A 161 -3.22 3.64 -15.27
CA ASP A 161 -3.56 2.98 -16.53
C ASP A 161 -3.81 1.47 -16.37
N ILE A 162 -3.43 0.91 -15.23
CA ILE A 162 -3.50 -0.53 -14.98
C ILE A 162 -4.40 -0.91 -13.80
N ALA A 163 -4.74 0.04 -12.95
CA ALA A 163 -5.58 -0.19 -11.77
C ALA A 163 -6.46 1.02 -11.48
N GLU A 164 -7.65 0.77 -10.95
CA GLU A 164 -8.57 1.80 -10.46
C GLU A 164 -9.26 1.35 -9.19
N THR A 165 -9.65 2.32 -8.36
CA THR A 165 -10.42 2.08 -7.15
C THR A 165 -11.35 3.25 -6.86
N ARG A 166 -12.46 2.98 -6.18
CA ARG A 166 -13.29 3.97 -5.53
C ARG A 166 -13.29 3.70 -4.03
N MET A 167 -12.39 4.37 -3.33
CA MET A 167 -12.16 4.13 -1.91
C MET A 167 -13.35 4.53 -1.04
N TYR A 168 -14.00 5.65 -1.35
CA TYR A 168 -15.12 6.20 -0.59
C TYR A 168 -16.25 6.60 -1.52
N ALA A 169 -17.50 6.34 -1.12
CA ALA A 169 -18.70 6.68 -1.89
C ALA A 169 -19.50 7.84 -1.27
N SER A 170 -19.17 8.26 -0.04
CA SER A 170 -19.88 9.30 0.70
C SER A 170 -18.93 10.16 1.54
N TRP A 171 -19.41 11.36 1.92
CA TRP A 171 -18.66 12.24 2.83
C TRP A 171 -18.37 11.58 4.19
N ASN A 172 -19.33 10.87 4.74
CA ASN A 172 -19.17 10.19 6.03
C ASN A 172 -18.07 9.11 5.99
N GLU A 173 -17.96 8.41 4.86
CA GLU A 173 -16.88 7.44 4.66
C GLU A 173 -15.51 8.10 4.52
N ILE A 174 -15.45 9.23 3.81
CA ILE A 174 -14.23 10.05 3.69
C ILE A 174 -13.77 10.50 5.08
N GLU A 175 -14.67 11.11 5.86
CA GLU A 175 -14.37 11.58 7.20
C GLU A 175 -13.90 10.45 8.12
N ALA A 176 -14.61 9.33 8.15
CA ALA A 176 -14.26 8.17 8.97
C ALA A 176 -12.92 7.54 8.55
N GLY A 177 -12.67 7.41 7.25
CA GLY A 177 -11.45 6.81 6.71
C GLY A 177 -10.22 7.68 6.88
N TYR A 178 -10.29 8.93 6.48
CA TYR A 178 -9.16 9.87 6.64
C TYR A 178 -8.94 10.28 8.09
N GLY A 179 -9.99 10.48 8.89
CA GLY A 179 -9.87 10.79 10.32
C GLY A 179 -9.09 9.70 11.07
N LYS A 180 -9.33 8.43 10.74
CA LYS A 180 -8.59 7.30 11.31
C LYS A 180 -7.13 7.26 10.88
N SER A 181 -6.83 7.62 9.63
CA SER A 181 -5.50 7.49 9.04
C SER A 181 -4.62 8.70 9.27
N LEU A 182 -5.15 9.92 9.11
CA LEU A 182 -4.38 11.17 9.23
C LEU A 182 -3.86 11.39 10.65
N HIS A 183 -4.68 11.11 11.68
CA HIS A 183 -4.25 11.24 13.07
C HIS A 183 -3.01 10.36 13.37
N LYS A 184 -2.92 9.19 12.77
CA LYS A 184 -1.78 8.27 12.92
C LYS A 184 -0.60 8.62 12.01
N ALA A 185 -0.86 9.18 10.82
CA ALA A 185 0.18 9.59 9.89
C ALA A 185 1.01 10.77 10.40
N PHE A 186 0.36 11.75 11.05
CA PHE A 186 1.01 12.96 11.54
C PHE A 186 1.47 12.90 13.00
N GLY A 187 1.18 11.80 13.71
CA GLY A 187 1.69 11.52 15.06
C GLY A 187 1.18 12.46 16.16
N SER A 188 0.55 13.58 15.81
CA SER A 188 -0.02 14.53 16.77
C SER A 188 -1.04 15.47 16.10
N ILE A 189 -1.94 16.03 16.91
CA ILE A 189 -2.88 17.08 16.48
C ILE A 189 -2.12 18.31 15.95
N PHE A 190 -0.97 18.65 16.54
CA PHE A 190 -0.14 19.76 16.08
C PHE A 190 0.45 19.51 14.69
N GLY A 191 0.88 18.28 14.37
CA GLY A 191 1.34 17.90 13.04
C GLY A 191 0.21 18.00 11.99
N ALA A 192 -0.99 17.56 12.33
CA ALA A 192 -2.16 17.67 11.44
C ALA A 192 -2.56 19.14 11.21
N VAL A 193 -2.59 19.96 12.27
CA VAL A 193 -2.88 21.42 12.15
C VAL A 193 -1.80 22.13 11.33
N PHE A 194 -0.52 21.77 11.51
CA PHE A 194 0.57 22.36 10.72
C PHE A 194 0.39 22.07 9.22
N VAL A 195 0.06 20.84 8.87
CA VAL A 195 -0.19 20.45 7.46
C VAL A 195 -1.40 21.17 6.90
N ILE A 196 -2.51 21.26 7.65
CA ILE A 196 -3.71 21.99 7.22
C ILE A 196 -3.43 23.48 7.05
N ALA A 197 -2.58 24.09 7.87
CA ALA A 197 -2.21 25.49 7.77
C ALA A 197 -1.21 25.78 6.64
N PHE A 198 -0.50 24.76 6.15
CA PHE A 198 0.49 24.88 5.06
C PHE A 198 -0.09 24.51 3.69
N LEU A 199 -1.24 23.84 3.65
CA LEU A 199 -2.02 23.52 2.45
C LEU A 199 -3.00 24.63 2.09
#